data_91513572a9d75ce447eec8598af25f2d
#
_entry.id   91513572a9d75ce447eec8598af25f2d
#
_cell.length_a   1.000
_cell.length_b   1.000
_cell.length_c   1.000
_cell.angle_alpha   90.00
_cell.angle_beta   90.00
_cell.angle_gamma   90.00
#
_symmetry.space_group_name_H-M   'P 1'
#
loop_
_entity.id
_entity.type
_entity.pdbx_description
1 polymer ?
#
loop_
_entity_poly.entity_id
_entity_poly.type
_entity_poly.pdbx_seq_one_letter_code
_entity_poly.pdbx_strand_id
1 'polypeptide(L)'
;CKADPSDHWSTNISVEIDEAFLTAQSVGDHHANAVYSAVIDGMMSNGEPGFYNSTAASVDEPDDVRATNPCGEIPLSEREPCVLGHVNLAAFGTDLDGAQAATELMSRFLLRATFAPIEDPGQRAVVEKRRRIGVGIFGYQEWGAAHGLKYSEIHESKEMGQKLWLVQL
;
A
#
# COMPACT_ATOMS: atom_id res chain seq x y z
N CYS A 1 18.17 -11.05 8.10
CA CYS A 1 18.89 -9.87 7.64
C CYS A 1 18.67 -8.66 8.49
N LYS A 2 17.91 -8.40 9.37
CA LYS A 2 17.87 -7.31 10.36
C LYS A 2 17.88 -7.87 11.80
N ALA A 3 18.67 -8.92 12.04
CA ALA A 3 18.80 -9.50 13.36
C ALA A 3 19.50 -8.54 14.34
N ASP A 4 20.39 -7.70 13.83
CA ASP A 4 21.04 -6.62 14.58
C ASP A 4 20.28 -5.31 14.33
N PRO A 5 19.72 -4.65 15.37
CA PRO A 5 19.01 -3.38 15.22
C PRO A 5 19.88 -2.23 14.67
N SER A 6 21.21 -2.36 14.73
CA SER A 6 22.16 -1.39 14.19
C SER A 6 22.44 -1.60 12.71
N ASP A 7 22.09 -2.77 12.15
CA ASP A 7 22.32 -3.10 10.76
C ASP A 7 21.09 -2.82 9.92
N HIS A 8 21.29 -2.11 8.80
CA HIS A 8 20.22 -1.76 7.84
C HIS A 8 18.97 -1.08 8.44
N TRP A 9 19.13 -0.37 9.56
CA TRP A 9 18.02 0.26 10.30
C TRP A 9 17.21 1.25 9.46
N SER A 10 17.82 1.87 8.45
CA SER A 10 17.20 2.87 7.58
C SER A 10 16.59 2.31 6.30
N THR A 11 16.51 0.97 6.18
CA THR A 11 15.94 0.31 4.98
C THR A 11 14.75 -0.54 5.36
N ASN A 12 13.76 -0.59 4.49
CA ASN A 12 12.69 -1.60 4.54
C ASN A 12 13.08 -2.77 3.64
N ILE A 13 12.80 -3.98 4.10
CA ILE A 13 13.14 -5.21 3.38
C ILE A 13 11.87 -6.04 3.21
N SER A 14 11.63 -6.50 2.00
CA SER A 14 10.59 -7.49 1.71
C SER A 14 11.22 -8.70 1.01
N VAL A 15 10.71 -9.87 1.34
CA VAL A 15 11.05 -11.12 0.66
C VAL A 15 10.00 -11.35 -0.42
N GLU A 16 10.45 -11.41 -1.65
CA GLU A 16 9.57 -11.74 -2.77
C GLU A 16 9.18 -13.21 -2.69
N ILE A 17 7.90 -13.46 -2.83
CA ILE A 17 7.30 -14.78 -2.98
C ILE A 17 6.45 -14.81 -4.24
N ASP A 18 6.47 -15.92 -4.95
CA ASP A 18 5.68 -16.16 -6.13
C ASP A 18 4.79 -17.41 -5.96
N GLU A 19 4.00 -17.73 -6.96
CA GLU A 19 3.16 -18.93 -6.94
C GLU A 19 3.97 -20.22 -6.82
N ALA A 20 5.19 -20.25 -7.40
CA ALA A 20 6.06 -21.43 -7.29
C ALA A 20 6.55 -21.63 -5.86
N PHE A 21 6.94 -20.55 -5.16
CA PHE A 21 7.30 -20.59 -3.74
C PHE A 21 6.13 -21.06 -2.88
N LEU A 22 4.93 -20.49 -3.07
CA LEU A 22 3.73 -20.84 -2.31
C LEU A 22 3.35 -22.31 -2.54
N THR A 23 3.45 -22.79 -3.76
CA THR A 23 3.22 -24.19 -4.09
C THR A 23 4.24 -25.10 -3.40
N ALA A 24 5.53 -24.78 -3.46
CA ALA A 24 6.58 -25.54 -2.78
C ALA A 24 6.35 -25.58 -1.27
N GLN A 25 6.02 -24.44 -0.66
CA GLN A 25 5.71 -24.35 0.76
C GLN A 25 4.50 -25.24 1.13
N SER A 26 3.43 -25.22 0.31
CA SER A 26 2.20 -25.99 0.58
C SER A 26 2.41 -27.51 0.52
N VAL A 27 3.36 -28.00 -0.28
CA VAL A 27 3.68 -29.43 -0.36
C VAL A 27 4.81 -29.86 0.59
N GLY A 28 5.26 -28.97 1.47
CA GLY A 28 6.21 -29.25 2.52
C GLY A 28 7.68 -29.20 2.09
N ASP A 29 8.03 -28.50 0.99
CA ASP A 29 9.42 -28.31 0.60
C ASP A 29 10.24 -27.73 1.73
N HIS A 30 11.38 -28.35 2.04
CA HIS A 30 12.21 -28.01 3.19
C HIS A 30 12.80 -26.60 3.08
N HIS A 31 13.25 -26.19 1.89
CA HIS A 31 13.84 -24.86 1.69
C HIS A 31 12.78 -23.77 1.80
N ALA A 32 11.63 -23.94 1.13
CA ALA A 32 10.52 -23.00 1.17
C ALA A 32 10.00 -22.81 2.62
N ASN A 33 9.83 -23.90 3.37
CA ASN A 33 9.41 -23.83 4.77
C ASN A 33 10.47 -23.17 5.66
N ALA A 34 11.75 -23.42 5.44
CA ALA A 34 12.83 -22.77 6.21
C ALA A 34 12.87 -21.26 5.95
N VAL A 35 12.72 -20.81 4.69
CA VAL A 35 12.63 -19.39 4.34
C VAL A 35 11.40 -18.76 4.96
N TYR A 36 10.24 -19.39 4.83
CA TYR A 36 8.99 -18.89 5.39
C TYR A 36 9.09 -18.69 6.92
N SER A 37 9.59 -19.70 7.64
CA SER A 37 9.78 -19.61 9.08
C SER A 37 10.75 -18.51 9.47
N ALA A 38 11.87 -18.36 8.76
CA ALA A 38 12.84 -17.31 9.04
C ALA A 38 12.28 -15.89 8.82
N VAL A 39 11.38 -15.71 7.83
CA VAL A 39 10.67 -14.44 7.63
C VAL A 39 9.73 -14.17 8.79
N ILE A 40 8.90 -15.15 9.18
CA ILE A 40 7.97 -15.01 10.32
C ILE A 40 8.74 -14.68 11.62
N ASP A 41 9.83 -15.39 11.90
CA ASP A 41 10.64 -15.14 13.09
C ASP A 41 11.21 -13.71 13.10
N GLY A 42 11.65 -13.21 11.94
CA GLY A 42 12.11 -11.84 11.78
C GLY A 42 10.99 -10.82 12.01
N MET A 43 9.81 -11.04 11.40
CA MET A 43 8.64 -10.19 11.58
C MET A 43 8.20 -10.11 13.05
N MET A 44 8.19 -11.23 13.75
CA MET A 44 7.84 -11.29 15.16
C MET A 44 8.88 -10.62 16.06
N SER A 45 10.13 -10.58 15.63
CA SER A 45 11.24 -10.00 16.41
C SER A 45 11.33 -8.48 16.28
N ASN A 46 11.20 -7.94 15.07
CA ASN A 46 11.43 -6.52 14.81
C ASN A 46 10.53 -5.90 13.71
N GLY A 47 9.50 -6.62 13.27
CA GLY A 47 8.56 -6.16 12.25
C GLY A 47 9.05 -6.37 10.79
N GLU A 48 10.21 -6.95 10.57
CA GLU A 48 10.79 -7.15 9.23
C GLU A 48 11.51 -8.52 9.09
N PRO A 49 11.62 -9.03 7.86
CA PRO A 49 11.14 -8.50 6.56
C PRO A 49 9.62 -8.65 6.37
N GLY A 50 9.04 -7.91 5.41
CA GLY A 50 7.69 -8.17 4.92
C GLY A 50 7.67 -9.27 3.85
N PHE A 51 6.49 -9.76 3.48
CA PHE A 51 6.28 -10.56 2.28
C PHE A 51 5.79 -9.68 1.13
N TYR A 52 6.26 -9.97 -0.07
CA TYR A 52 5.78 -9.38 -1.30
C TYR A 52 5.40 -10.48 -2.28
N ASN A 53 4.11 -10.65 -2.56
CA ASN A 53 3.63 -11.64 -3.53
C ASN A 53 3.64 -11.03 -4.93
N SER A 54 4.71 -11.29 -5.69
CA SER A 54 4.91 -10.74 -7.03
C SER A 54 3.87 -11.25 -8.04
N THR A 55 3.43 -12.50 -7.91
CA THR A 55 2.38 -13.05 -8.78
C THR A 55 1.05 -12.33 -8.57
N ALA A 56 0.61 -12.19 -7.32
CA ALA A 56 -0.63 -11.48 -7.02
C ALA A 56 -0.55 -9.99 -7.37
N ALA A 57 0.60 -9.37 -7.11
CA ALA A 57 0.83 -7.96 -7.41
C ALA A 57 0.85 -7.64 -8.91
N SER A 58 1.07 -8.64 -9.76
CA SER A 58 1.09 -8.48 -11.23
C SER A 58 -0.27 -8.66 -11.88
N VAL A 59 -1.29 -9.08 -11.12
CA VAL A 59 -2.65 -9.27 -11.66
C VAL A 59 -3.23 -7.92 -12.06
N ASP A 60 -3.75 -7.84 -13.30
CA ASP A 60 -4.37 -6.65 -13.88
C ASP A 60 -3.44 -5.40 -14.01
N GLU A 61 -2.15 -5.56 -13.73
CA GLU A 61 -1.18 -4.48 -13.96
C GLU A 61 -0.86 -4.36 -15.46
N PRO A 62 -0.87 -3.13 -16.03
CA PRO A 62 -0.68 -2.93 -17.47
C PRO A 62 0.76 -3.13 -17.95
N ASP A 63 1.70 -3.19 -17.05
CA ASP A 63 3.13 -3.34 -17.32
C ASP A 63 3.79 -4.30 -16.32
N ASP A 64 5.02 -4.65 -16.59
CA ASP A 64 5.82 -5.56 -15.79
C ASP A 64 6.13 -4.95 -14.40
N VAL A 65 5.58 -5.54 -13.38
CA VAL A 65 5.86 -5.19 -11.98
C VAL A 65 7.22 -5.78 -11.59
N ARG A 66 8.09 -4.95 -11.02
CA ARG A 66 9.46 -5.35 -10.66
C ARG A 66 9.78 -5.18 -9.18
N ALA A 67 9.02 -4.37 -8.50
CA ALA A 67 9.29 -4.01 -7.12
C ALA A 67 8.02 -3.56 -6.40
N THR A 68 8.20 -3.15 -5.17
CA THR A 68 7.19 -2.47 -4.36
C THR A 68 7.82 -1.23 -3.73
N ASN A 69 6.98 -0.30 -3.26
CA ASN A 69 7.44 0.78 -2.38
C ASN A 69 7.94 0.21 -1.04
N PRO A 70 8.62 1.01 -0.19
CA PRO A 70 9.19 0.53 1.08
C PRO A 70 8.18 -0.16 2.01
N CYS A 71 6.91 0.28 2.01
CA CYS A 71 5.87 -0.31 2.87
C CYS A 71 5.21 -1.57 2.28
N GLY A 72 5.44 -1.88 0.99
CA GLY A 72 5.00 -3.12 0.36
C GLY A 72 3.59 -3.12 -0.24
N GLU A 73 2.86 -1.99 -0.16
CA GLU A 73 1.46 -1.92 -0.59
C GLU A 73 1.24 -1.53 -2.05
N ILE A 74 2.28 -1.05 -2.75
CA ILE A 74 2.15 -0.60 -4.14
C ILE A 74 3.04 -1.40 -5.06
N PRO A 75 2.48 -2.18 -5.99
CA PRO A 75 3.26 -2.79 -7.06
C PRO A 75 3.78 -1.71 -8.02
N LEU A 76 5.07 -1.73 -8.29
CA LEU A 76 5.75 -0.73 -9.10
C LEU A 76 6.54 -1.35 -10.24
N SER A 77 6.58 -0.67 -11.37
CA SER A 77 7.54 -0.95 -12.44
C SER A 77 8.92 -0.41 -12.08
N GLU A 78 9.90 -0.81 -12.89
CA GLU A 78 11.25 -0.27 -12.74
C GLU A 78 11.22 1.26 -12.82
N ARG A 79 11.87 1.93 -11.84
CA ARG A 79 11.98 3.40 -11.69
C ARG A 79 10.66 4.13 -11.45
N GLU A 80 9.57 3.43 -11.19
CA GLU A 80 8.30 4.05 -10.87
C GLU A 80 8.31 4.61 -9.43
N PRO A 81 7.98 5.88 -9.21
CA PRO A 81 7.92 6.46 -7.88
C PRO A 81 6.59 6.15 -7.20
N CYS A 82 6.61 6.13 -5.89
CA CYS A 82 5.44 6.08 -5.04
C CYS A 82 4.95 7.51 -4.75
N VAL A 83 3.83 7.92 -5.36
CA VAL A 83 3.22 9.24 -5.20
C VAL A 83 1.93 9.11 -4.41
N LEU A 84 2.01 9.32 -3.10
CA LEU A 84 0.92 9.08 -2.15
C LEU A 84 0.48 10.34 -1.42
N GLY A 85 -0.78 10.35 -1.05
CA GLY A 85 -1.35 11.28 -0.09
C GLY A 85 -2.52 10.66 0.65
N HIS A 86 -2.81 11.18 1.85
CA HIS A 86 -3.84 10.61 2.71
C HIS A 86 -4.78 11.70 3.21
N VAL A 87 -6.05 11.34 3.37
CA VAL A 87 -7.08 12.19 3.96
C VAL A 87 -7.47 11.63 5.32
N ASN A 88 -7.43 12.49 6.35
CA ASN A 88 -7.87 12.12 7.70
C ASN A 88 -9.39 12.25 7.82
N LEU A 89 -10.12 11.15 7.70
CA LEU A 89 -11.57 11.13 7.82
C LEU A 89 -12.06 11.61 9.19
N ALA A 90 -11.32 11.33 10.25
CA ALA A 90 -11.68 11.75 11.62
C ALA A 90 -11.82 13.28 11.76
N ALA A 91 -11.07 14.05 10.96
CA ALA A 91 -11.12 15.52 10.98
C ALA A 91 -12.46 16.07 10.48
N PHE A 92 -13.23 15.29 9.75
CA PHE A 92 -14.51 15.70 9.16
C PHE A 92 -15.71 15.22 10.01
N GLY A 93 -15.52 14.29 10.94
CA GLY A 93 -16.63 13.74 11.73
C GLY A 93 -17.74 13.20 10.82
N THR A 94 -18.92 13.85 10.85
CA THR A 94 -20.08 13.50 10.00
C THR A 94 -20.19 14.34 8.71
N ASP A 95 -19.27 15.26 8.47
CA ASP A 95 -19.25 16.12 7.28
C ASP A 95 -18.69 15.36 6.07
N LEU A 96 -19.58 14.72 5.32
CA LEU A 96 -19.23 13.94 4.13
C LEU A 96 -18.81 14.84 2.96
N ASP A 97 -19.44 16.00 2.79
CA ASP A 97 -19.13 16.92 1.71
C ASP A 97 -17.71 17.48 1.86
N GLY A 98 -17.33 17.82 3.09
CA GLY A 98 -15.96 18.23 3.41
C GLY A 98 -14.94 17.12 3.17
N ALA A 99 -15.24 15.88 3.56
CA ALA A 99 -14.37 14.72 3.31
C ALA A 99 -14.20 14.43 1.81
N GLN A 100 -15.28 14.51 1.04
CA GLN A 100 -15.24 14.35 -0.41
C GLN A 100 -14.43 15.44 -1.08
N ALA A 101 -14.66 16.70 -0.73
CA ALA A 101 -13.91 17.84 -1.27
C ALA A 101 -12.40 17.73 -0.96
N ALA A 102 -12.04 17.29 0.25
CA ALA A 102 -10.65 17.06 0.63
C ALA A 102 -10.00 15.94 -0.18
N THR A 103 -10.74 14.84 -0.45
CA THR A 103 -10.25 13.71 -1.26
C THR A 103 -10.05 14.14 -2.72
N GLU A 104 -10.97 14.89 -3.26
CA GLU A 104 -10.83 15.47 -4.60
C GLU A 104 -9.64 16.42 -4.71
N LEU A 105 -9.44 17.30 -3.73
CA LEU A 105 -8.30 18.20 -3.67
C LEU A 105 -6.98 17.44 -3.56
N MET A 106 -6.91 16.38 -2.73
CA MET A 106 -5.75 15.52 -2.60
C MET A 106 -5.43 14.84 -3.93
N SER A 107 -6.41 14.27 -4.60
CA SER A 107 -6.25 13.62 -5.91
C SER A 107 -5.70 14.59 -6.96
N ARG A 108 -6.23 15.81 -7.02
CA ARG A 108 -5.75 16.87 -7.92
C ARG A 108 -4.32 17.29 -7.56
N PHE A 109 -4.00 17.41 -6.28
CA PHE A 109 -2.67 17.76 -5.81
C PHE A 109 -1.64 16.70 -6.23
N LEU A 110 -1.91 15.42 -5.97
CA LEU A 110 -1.03 14.33 -6.35
C LEU A 110 -0.86 14.20 -7.86
N LEU A 111 -1.95 14.34 -8.61
CA LEU A 111 -1.87 14.33 -10.07
C LEU A 111 -0.96 15.47 -10.57
N ARG A 112 -1.10 16.68 -10.03
CA ARG A 112 -0.20 17.79 -10.39
C ARG A 112 1.24 17.54 -9.98
N ALA A 113 1.48 16.87 -8.87
CA ALA A 113 2.83 16.49 -8.44
C ALA A 113 3.54 15.61 -9.48
N THR A 114 2.80 14.77 -10.22
CA THR A 114 3.39 13.96 -11.30
C THR A 114 3.89 14.77 -12.50
N PHE A 115 3.59 16.06 -12.59
CA PHE A 115 4.09 16.97 -13.62
C PHE A 115 5.31 17.78 -13.15
N ALA A 116 5.78 17.56 -11.92
CA ALA A 116 7.01 18.20 -11.44
C ALA A 116 8.21 17.76 -12.30
N PRO A 117 9.22 18.61 -12.44
CA PRO A 117 10.44 18.27 -13.15
C PRO A 117 11.12 17.05 -12.51
N ILE A 118 11.48 16.08 -13.34
CA ILE A 118 12.20 14.86 -12.93
C ILE A 118 13.52 14.84 -13.69
N GLU A 119 14.65 14.79 -12.97
CA GLU A 119 15.98 14.85 -13.58
C GLU A 119 16.34 13.54 -14.29
N ASP A 120 16.05 12.38 -13.68
CA ASP A 120 16.34 11.06 -14.29
C ASP A 120 15.42 10.81 -15.49
N PRO A 121 15.97 10.61 -16.70
CA PRO A 121 15.16 10.42 -17.90
C PRO A 121 14.32 9.15 -17.88
N GLY A 122 14.81 8.08 -17.25
CA GLY A 122 14.09 6.81 -17.16
C GLY A 122 12.90 6.92 -16.23
N GLN A 123 13.07 7.55 -15.07
CA GLN A 123 11.97 7.83 -14.16
C GLN A 123 10.93 8.77 -14.79
N ARG A 124 11.40 9.82 -15.48
CA ARG A 124 10.52 10.74 -16.20
C ARG A 124 9.62 10.00 -17.19
N ALA A 125 10.19 9.13 -18.01
CA ALA A 125 9.45 8.37 -19.02
C ALA A 125 8.36 7.49 -18.38
N VAL A 126 8.65 6.82 -17.26
CA VAL A 126 7.67 6.00 -16.53
C VAL A 126 6.56 6.87 -15.93
N VAL A 127 6.91 7.97 -15.27
CA VAL A 127 5.92 8.89 -14.69
C VAL A 127 5.02 9.50 -15.77
N GLU A 128 5.57 9.92 -16.88
CA GLU A 128 4.80 10.50 -18.01
C GLU A 128 3.84 9.47 -18.62
N LYS A 129 4.27 8.22 -18.72
CA LYS A 129 3.44 7.12 -19.24
C LYS A 129 2.30 6.75 -18.30
N ARG A 130 2.55 6.71 -16.99
CA ARG A 130 1.62 6.10 -16.03
C ARG A 130 0.83 7.09 -15.21
N ARG A 131 1.45 8.16 -14.72
CA ARG A 131 0.82 9.12 -13.82
C ARG A 131 0.16 8.46 -12.61
N ARG A 132 0.75 7.35 -12.11
CA ARG A 132 0.20 6.61 -10.96
C ARG A 132 0.22 7.49 -9.71
N ILE A 133 -0.91 7.51 -9.01
CA ILE A 133 -1.08 8.16 -7.72
C ILE A 133 -1.83 7.21 -6.78
N GLY A 134 -1.64 7.39 -5.49
CA GLY A 134 -2.40 6.68 -4.47
C GLY A 134 -3.01 7.68 -3.49
N VAL A 135 -4.33 7.62 -3.33
CA VAL A 135 -5.07 8.40 -2.33
C VAL A 135 -5.56 7.45 -1.26
N GLY A 136 -5.01 7.57 -0.06
CA GLY A 136 -5.41 6.76 1.09
C GLY A 136 -6.29 7.53 2.06
N ILE A 137 -6.91 6.82 2.96
CA ILE A 137 -7.68 7.37 4.07
C ILE A 137 -7.12 6.85 5.39
N PHE A 138 -7.15 7.66 6.43
CA PHE A 138 -6.91 7.24 7.81
C PHE A 138 -7.93 7.89 8.76
N GLY A 139 -7.84 7.55 10.06
CA GLY A 139 -8.89 7.98 11.00
C GLY A 139 -10.22 7.25 10.79
N TYR A 140 -10.19 6.06 10.19
CA TYR A 140 -11.38 5.29 9.83
C TYR A 140 -12.22 4.87 11.03
N GLN A 141 -11.56 4.43 12.12
CA GLN A 141 -12.24 4.04 13.35
C GLN A 141 -12.92 5.23 14.03
N GLU A 142 -12.23 6.35 14.14
CA GLU A 142 -12.74 7.59 14.75
C GLU A 142 -13.90 8.15 13.92
N TRP A 143 -13.80 8.06 12.61
CA TRP A 143 -14.89 8.44 11.72
C TRP A 143 -16.13 7.55 11.92
N GLY A 144 -15.94 6.23 12.03
CA GLY A 144 -17.03 5.30 12.37
C GLY A 144 -17.67 5.61 13.72
N ALA A 145 -16.86 5.90 14.73
CA ALA A 145 -17.34 6.30 16.06
C ALA A 145 -18.17 7.59 16.04
N ALA A 146 -17.80 8.56 15.20
CA ALA A 146 -18.59 9.78 14.98
C ALA A 146 -19.98 9.49 14.40
N HIS A 147 -20.12 8.36 13.69
CA HIS A 147 -21.40 7.86 13.16
C HIS A 147 -22.09 6.86 14.12
N GLY A 148 -21.57 6.67 15.33
CA GLY A 148 -22.15 5.77 16.35
C GLY A 148 -21.86 4.29 16.10
N LEU A 149 -20.87 3.95 15.29
CA LEU A 149 -20.53 2.57 14.93
C LEU A 149 -19.24 2.11 15.62
N LYS A 150 -19.18 0.83 15.99
CA LYS A 150 -17.94 0.15 16.35
C LYS A 150 -17.15 -0.21 15.10
N TYR A 151 -15.84 -0.44 15.24
CA TYR A 151 -14.97 -0.79 14.12
C TYR A 151 -15.50 -1.99 13.30
N SER A 152 -15.96 -3.05 13.97
CA SER A 152 -16.53 -4.24 13.32
C SER A 152 -17.85 -3.98 12.58
N GLU A 153 -18.56 -2.91 12.94
CA GLU A 153 -19.85 -2.57 12.34
C GLU A 153 -19.72 -1.67 11.11
N ILE A 154 -18.59 -0.98 10.96
CA ILE A 154 -18.40 -0.01 9.87
C ILE A 154 -18.46 -0.69 8.50
N HIS A 155 -17.73 -1.79 8.32
CA HIS A 155 -17.65 -2.49 7.04
C HIS A 155 -18.89 -3.35 6.74
N GLU A 156 -19.67 -3.73 7.75
CA GLU A 156 -20.92 -4.46 7.60
C GLU A 156 -22.09 -3.54 7.22
N SER A 157 -21.96 -2.25 7.50
CA SER A 157 -22.98 -1.25 7.20
C SER A 157 -22.98 -0.87 5.72
N LYS A 158 -24.05 -1.20 5.01
CA LYS A 158 -24.23 -0.79 3.61
C LYS A 158 -24.21 0.74 3.46
N GLU A 159 -24.79 1.45 4.43
CA GLU A 159 -24.81 2.91 4.44
C GLU A 159 -23.41 3.49 4.52
N MET A 160 -22.55 2.96 5.42
CA MET A 160 -21.18 3.41 5.55
C MET A 160 -20.33 3.05 4.33
N GLY A 161 -20.56 1.88 3.74
CA GLY A 161 -19.92 1.50 2.48
C GLY A 161 -20.25 2.49 1.35
N GLN A 162 -21.49 2.90 1.23
CA GLN A 162 -21.91 3.94 0.26
C GLN A 162 -21.27 5.29 0.55
N LYS A 163 -21.21 5.71 1.81
CA LYS A 163 -20.56 6.97 2.22
C LYS A 163 -19.06 6.96 1.91
N LEU A 164 -18.36 5.85 2.21
CA LEU A 164 -16.95 5.70 1.85
C LEU A 164 -16.73 5.76 0.34
N TRP A 165 -17.58 5.10 -0.43
CA TRP A 165 -17.49 5.12 -1.88
C TRP A 165 -17.66 6.54 -2.44
N LEU A 166 -18.57 7.34 -1.90
CA LEU A 166 -18.75 8.75 -2.29
C LEU A 166 -17.53 9.61 -1.97
N VAL A 167 -16.79 9.31 -0.91
CA VAL A 167 -15.53 10.01 -0.58
C VAL A 167 -14.40 9.66 -1.55
N GLN A 168 -14.45 8.49 -2.17
CA GLN A 168 -13.41 7.99 -3.09
C GLN A 168 -13.66 8.31 -4.58
N LEU A 169 -14.87 8.78 -4.93
CA LEU A 169 -15.22 9.22 -6.29
C LEU A 169 -14.77 10.65 -6.57
#